data_b7e09101318adf24f9d249137d7c5ad2
#
_entry.id   b7e09101318adf24f9d249137d7c5ad2
#
_cell.length_a   1.000
_cell.length_b   1.000
_cell.length_c   1.000
_cell.angle_alpha   90.00
_cell.angle_beta   90.00
_cell.angle_gamma   90.00
#
_symmetry.space_group_name_H-M   'P 1'
#
loop_
_entity.id
_entity.type
_entity.pdbx_description
1 polymer ?
#
loop_
_entity_poly.entity_id
_entity_poly.type
_entity_poly.pdbx_seq_one_letter_code
_entity_poly.pdbx_strand_id
1 'polypeptide(L)'
;MRRDPASRRGPAQSKQLVDAGLALREANGHQVYFSANREAPIFPELQAIVAKTAGAVDVLRASLASLLRRRRIEIALIYGSVASGRKTSRSDVDLLIVGDVTLAELVPALRTAEARLGREVNPTVYPVKEFRDKLRRGTPFLKRILAGPKLFVAGDDRELGRRS
;
A
#
# COMPACT_ATOMS: atom_id res chain seq x y z
N MET A 1 12.74 -13.92 17.77
CA MET A 1 11.49 -13.17 17.95
C MET A 1 11.57 -11.89 17.16
N ARG A 2 11.04 -11.88 15.94
CA ARG A 2 11.13 -10.72 15.04
C ARG A 2 10.03 -9.74 15.39
N ARG A 3 10.40 -8.50 15.75
CA ARG A 3 9.45 -7.42 15.98
C ARG A 3 8.89 -6.95 14.65
N ASP A 4 7.58 -7.04 14.50
CA ASP A 4 6.82 -6.54 13.35
C ASP A 4 6.86 -5.00 13.35
N PRO A 5 7.35 -4.33 12.28
CA PRO A 5 7.43 -2.87 12.21
C PRO A 5 6.09 -2.17 11.97
N ALA A 6 4.96 -2.89 11.91
CA ALA A 6 3.65 -2.33 11.62
C ALA A 6 3.00 -1.55 12.80
N SER A 7 3.65 -1.44 13.96
CA SER A 7 3.05 -0.94 15.21
C SER A 7 3.21 0.57 15.48
N ARG A 8 3.38 1.42 14.46
CA ARG A 8 3.48 2.89 14.69
C ARG A 8 2.42 3.71 13.95
N ARG A 9 1.18 3.22 13.91
CA ARG A 9 0.04 4.07 13.57
C ARG A 9 -0.38 4.81 14.85
N GLY A 10 -0.53 6.15 14.74
CA GLY A 10 -0.73 7.02 15.89
C GLY A 10 -1.99 6.67 16.72
N PRO A 11 -2.02 7.02 18.01
CA PRO A 11 -3.08 6.65 18.94
C PRO A 11 -4.49 7.13 18.51
N ALA A 12 -4.59 8.18 17.70
CA ALA A 12 -5.86 8.72 17.20
C ALA A 12 -6.56 7.78 16.20
N GLN A 13 -5.84 7.13 15.30
CA GLN A 13 -6.43 6.22 14.30
C GLN A 13 -6.93 4.92 14.95
N SER A 14 -6.18 4.40 15.93
CA SER A 14 -6.59 3.21 16.66
C SER A 14 -7.84 3.46 17.49
N LYS A 15 -7.99 4.66 18.07
CA LYS A 15 -9.19 5.06 18.80
C LYS A 15 -10.42 5.09 17.90
N GLN A 16 -10.32 5.66 16.70
CA GLN A 16 -11.43 5.69 15.74
C GLN A 16 -11.93 4.29 15.36
N LEU A 17 -11.01 3.32 15.20
CA LEU A 17 -11.40 1.93 14.92
C LEU A 17 -12.10 1.27 16.09
N VAL A 18 -11.71 1.58 17.33
CA VAL A 18 -12.38 1.07 18.54
C VAL A 18 -13.76 1.72 18.68
N ASP A 19 -13.87 3.03 18.50
CA ASP A 19 -15.12 3.78 18.58
C ASP A 19 -16.12 3.30 17.51
N ALA A 20 -15.63 2.87 16.35
CA ALA A 20 -16.43 2.26 15.28
C ALA A 20 -16.77 0.77 15.52
N GLY A 21 -16.30 0.18 16.61
CA GLY A 21 -16.52 -1.24 16.91
C GLY A 21 -15.74 -2.23 16.03
N LEU A 22 -14.76 -1.75 15.26
CA LEU A 22 -13.96 -2.57 14.34
C LEU A 22 -12.71 -3.16 15.00
N ALA A 23 -12.26 -2.57 16.10
CA ALA A 23 -11.12 -3.04 16.87
C ALA A 23 -11.48 -3.14 18.37
N LEU A 24 -10.81 -4.06 19.03
CA LEU A 24 -10.84 -4.20 20.50
C LEU A 24 -9.55 -3.61 21.07
N ARG A 25 -9.66 -2.95 22.20
CA ARG A 25 -8.53 -2.41 22.96
C ARG A 25 -8.37 -3.18 24.25
N GLU A 26 -7.21 -3.78 24.45
CA GLU A 26 -6.84 -4.48 25.67
C GLU A 26 -5.64 -3.80 26.32
N ALA A 27 -5.69 -3.55 27.63
CA ALA A 27 -4.59 -3.01 28.40
C ALA A 27 -4.03 -4.12 29.31
N ASN A 28 -2.73 -4.35 29.20
CA ASN A 28 -2.02 -5.25 30.12
C ASN A 28 -0.84 -4.48 30.73
N GLY A 29 -1.01 -4.04 31.98
CA GLY A 29 -0.07 -3.15 32.66
C GLY A 29 0.07 -1.80 31.92
N HIS A 30 1.31 -1.47 31.53
CA HIS A 30 1.62 -0.24 30.78
C HIS A 30 1.54 -0.39 29.25
N GLN A 31 1.14 -1.56 28.77
CA GLN A 31 1.04 -1.85 27.33
C GLN A 31 -0.41 -1.93 26.90
N VAL A 32 -0.69 -1.32 25.75
CA VAL A 32 -2.02 -1.33 25.12
C VAL A 32 -1.92 -2.11 23.81
N TYR A 33 -2.79 -3.10 23.67
CA TYR A 33 -2.90 -3.93 22.47
C TYR A 33 -4.20 -3.62 21.74
N PHE A 34 -4.15 -3.65 20.43
CA PHE A 34 -5.33 -3.54 19.58
C PHE A 34 -5.45 -4.82 18.74
N SER A 35 -6.64 -5.39 18.72
CA SER A 35 -6.98 -6.55 17.90
C SER A 35 -8.22 -6.27 17.07
N ALA A 36 -8.39 -6.99 15.96
CA ALA A 36 -9.61 -6.88 15.16
C ALA A 36 -10.80 -7.45 15.94
N ASN A 37 -11.93 -6.75 15.93
CA ASN A 37 -13.18 -7.25 16.47
C ASN A 37 -13.80 -8.28 15.51
N ARG A 38 -13.61 -9.56 15.79
CA ARG A 38 -14.12 -10.66 14.95
C ARG A 38 -15.63 -10.82 15.00
N GLU A 39 -16.27 -10.26 15.99
CA GLU A 39 -17.73 -10.28 16.17
C GLU A 39 -18.42 -9.10 15.48
N ALA A 40 -17.65 -8.15 14.95
CA ALA A 40 -18.22 -7.07 14.16
C ALA A 40 -18.93 -7.62 12.91
N PRO A 41 -20.18 -7.20 12.63
CA PRO A 41 -20.94 -7.71 11.47
C PRO A 41 -20.21 -7.56 10.12
N ILE A 42 -19.34 -6.55 10.00
CA ILE A 42 -18.53 -6.26 8.80
C ILE A 42 -17.19 -7.01 8.76
N PHE A 43 -16.88 -7.81 9.80
CA PHE A 43 -15.56 -8.47 9.88
C PHE A 43 -15.26 -9.42 8.72
N PRO A 44 -16.21 -10.26 8.22
CA PRO A 44 -15.97 -11.14 7.08
C PRO A 44 -15.58 -10.35 5.81
N GLU A 45 -16.23 -9.21 5.56
CA GLU A 45 -15.95 -8.33 4.42
C GLU A 45 -14.58 -7.68 4.55
N LEU A 46 -14.24 -7.18 5.75
CA LEU A 46 -12.91 -6.63 6.04
C LEU A 46 -11.82 -7.68 5.89
N GLN A 47 -12.04 -8.89 6.36
CA GLN A 47 -11.10 -10.00 6.22
C GLN A 47 -10.88 -10.36 4.74
N ALA A 48 -11.95 -10.41 3.94
CA ALA A 48 -11.87 -10.67 2.51
C ALA A 48 -11.12 -9.56 1.76
N ILE A 49 -11.35 -8.29 2.12
CA ILE A 49 -10.63 -7.14 1.56
C ILE A 49 -9.15 -7.22 1.90
N VAL A 50 -8.81 -7.43 3.16
CA VAL A 50 -7.41 -7.54 3.62
C VAL A 50 -6.70 -8.72 2.95
N ALA A 51 -7.34 -9.88 2.84
CA ALA A 51 -6.76 -11.04 2.17
C ALA A 51 -6.45 -10.76 0.68
N LYS A 52 -7.35 -10.07 -0.01
CA LYS A 52 -7.18 -9.70 -1.43
C LYS A 52 -6.12 -8.62 -1.65
N THR A 53 -6.03 -7.65 -0.75
CA THR A 53 -5.11 -6.51 -0.88
C THR A 53 -3.72 -6.82 -0.36
N ALA A 54 -3.59 -7.53 0.76
CA ALA A 54 -2.31 -7.96 1.31
C ALA A 54 -1.57 -8.90 0.35
N GLY A 55 -2.30 -9.82 -0.30
CA GLY A 55 -1.71 -10.72 -1.30
C GLY A 55 -1.09 -9.98 -2.48
N ALA A 56 -1.73 -8.92 -2.99
CA ALA A 56 -1.19 -8.11 -4.08
C ALA A 56 0.09 -7.36 -3.67
N VAL A 57 0.11 -6.78 -2.47
CA VAL A 57 1.29 -6.10 -1.92
C VAL A 57 2.47 -7.06 -1.79
N ASP A 58 2.24 -8.23 -1.22
CA ASP A 58 3.30 -9.22 -0.97
C ASP A 58 3.87 -9.78 -2.27
N VAL A 59 3.00 -10.08 -3.24
CA VAL A 59 3.43 -10.55 -4.57
C VAL A 59 4.26 -9.50 -5.29
N LEU A 60 3.81 -8.24 -5.30
CA LEU A 60 4.55 -7.14 -5.92
C LEU A 60 5.87 -6.88 -5.21
N ARG A 61 5.90 -6.88 -3.88
CA ARG A 61 7.12 -6.71 -3.09
C ARG A 61 8.14 -7.80 -3.41
N ALA A 62 7.72 -9.07 -3.47
CA ALA A 62 8.57 -10.18 -3.83
C ALA A 62 9.09 -10.07 -5.27
N SER A 63 8.24 -9.69 -6.22
CA SER A 63 8.60 -9.54 -7.63
C SER A 63 9.57 -8.38 -7.86
N LEU A 64 9.40 -7.27 -7.13
CA LEU A 64 10.27 -6.09 -7.22
C LEU A 64 11.51 -6.15 -6.30
N ALA A 65 11.70 -7.24 -5.57
CA ALA A 65 12.71 -7.33 -4.50
C ALA A 65 14.14 -7.00 -4.97
N SER A 66 14.53 -7.39 -6.19
CA SER A 66 15.85 -7.09 -6.73
C SER A 66 16.07 -5.58 -6.93
N LEU A 67 15.09 -4.89 -7.49
CA LEU A 67 15.13 -3.44 -7.73
C LEU A 67 15.07 -2.66 -6.42
N LEU A 68 14.28 -3.13 -5.46
CA LEU A 68 14.21 -2.56 -4.11
C LEU A 68 15.54 -2.67 -3.36
N ARG A 69 16.19 -3.85 -3.39
CA ARG A 69 17.52 -4.05 -2.76
C ARG A 69 18.59 -3.14 -3.37
N ARG A 70 18.51 -2.90 -4.67
CA ARG A 70 19.45 -2.01 -5.39
C ARG A 70 19.09 -0.52 -5.22
N ARG A 71 18.08 -0.19 -4.42
CA ARG A 71 17.57 1.16 -4.20
C ARG A 71 17.20 1.90 -5.51
N ARG A 72 16.78 1.15 -6.52
CA ARG A 72 16.31 1.72 -7.79
C ARG A 72 14.87 2.24 -7.68
N ILE A 73 14.11 1.73 -6.70
CA ILE A 73 12.74 2.15 -6.38
C ILE A 73 12.75 2.74 -4.97
N GLU A 74 12.31 3.98 -4.84
CA GLU A 74 12.15 4.68 -3.55
C GLU A 74 10.73 4.47 -3.00
N ILE A 75 9.72 4.63 -3.85
CA ILE A 75 8.32 4.46 -3.50
C ILE A 75 7.66 3.55 -4.52
N ALA A 76 6.89 2.59 -4.04
CA ALA A 76 5.97 1.80 -4.84
C ALA A 76 4.67 1.64 -4.07
N LEU A 77 3.55 2.00 -4.68
CA LEU A 77 2.23 1.88 -4.06
C LEU A 77 1.15 1.49 -5.06
N ILE A 78 0.19 0.69 -4.58
CA ILE A 78 -1.05 0.38 -5.29
C ILE A 78 -2.05 1.47 -4.98
N TYR A 79 -2.76 1.95 -6.00
CA TYR A 79 -3.84 2.93 -5.87
C TYR A 79 -5.10 2.46 -6.62
N GLY A 80 -6.11 3.29 -6.65
CA GLY A 80 -7.33 3.02 -7.42
C GLY A 80 -8.22 1.95 -6.80
N SER A 81 -8.82 1.13 -7.64
CA SER A 81 -9.88 0.20 -7.25
C SER A 81 -9.43 -0.93 -6.33
N VAL A 82 -8.22 -1.45 -6.53
CA VAL A 82 -7.66 -2.50 -5.68
C VAL A 82 -7.38 -1.96 -4.28
N ALA A 83 -6.81 -0.76 -4.17
CA ALA A 83 -6.54 -0.13 -2.88
C ALA A 83 -7.82 0.25 -2.13
N SER A 84 -8.90 0.61 -2.85
CA SER A 84 -10.18 0.96 -2.24
C SER A 84 -11.07 -0.24 -1.89
N GLY A 85 -10.68 -1.45 -2.28
CA GLY A 85 -11.49 -2.66 -2.06
C GLY A 85 -12.80 -2.71 -2.85
N ARG A 86 -13.00 -1.79 -3.81
CA ARG A 86 -14.30 -1.59 -4.50
C ARG A 86 -14.54 -2.48 -5.69
N LYS A 87 -13.59 -3.30 -6.16
CA LYS A 87 -13.74 -4.07 -7.39
C LYS A 87 -13.47 -5.56 -7.27
N THR A 88 -14.03 -6.27 -8.27
CA THR A 88 -14.04 -7.72 -8.44
C THR A 88 -12.63 -8.31 -8.72
N SER A 89 -12.54 -9.63 -8.72
CA SER A 89 -11.33 -10.42 -8.96
C SER A 89 -10.61 -10.16 -10.30
N ARG A 90 -11.21 -9.40 -11.23
CA ARG A 90 -10.66 -9.08 -12.56
C ARG A 90 -10.13 -7.65 -12.71
N SER A 91 -10.13 -6.84 -11.66
CA SER A 91 -9.62 -5.46 -11.76
C SER A 91 -8.10 -5.44 -11.87
N ASP A 92 -7.58 -4.64 -12.80
CA ASP A 92 -6.17 -4.39 -12.95
C ASP A 92 -5.59 -3.74 -11.69
N VAL A 93 -4.33 -3.98 -11.44
CA VAL A 93 -3.60 -3.40 -10.32
C VAL A 93 -2.90 -2.13 -10.81
N ASP A 94 -3.42 -0.97 -10.40
CA ASP A 94 -2.77 0.31 -10.68
C ASP A 94 -1.59 0.51 -9.73
N LEU A 95 -0.38 0.59 -10.27
CA LEU A 95 0.87 0.66 -9.52
C LEU A 95 1.62 1.96 -9.82
N LEU A 96 1.85 2.79 -8.81
CA LEU A 96 2.74 3.95 -8.91
C LEU A 96 4.13 3.56 -8.43
N ILE A 97 5.14 3.85 -9.25
CA ILE A 97 6.56 3.65 -8.92
C ILE A 97 7.29 4.97 -9.05
N VAL A 98 8.05 5.32 -8.03
CA VAL A 98 8.96 6.46 -8.02
C VAL A 98 10.37 5.96 -7.78
N GLY A 99 11.25 6.22 -8.72
CA GLY A 99 12.63 5.76 -8.63
C GLY A 99 13.41 5.98 -9.92
N ASP A 100 14.67 5.60 -9.88
CA ASP A 100 15.57 5.61 -11.04
C ASP A 100 15.53 4.25 -11.75
N VAL A 101 14.39 3.95 -12.33
CA VAL A 101 14.08 2.69 -13.01
C VAL A 101 13.28 2.95 -14.27
N THR A 102 13.59 2.22 -15.32
CA THR A 102 12.85 2.28 -16.59
C THR A 102 11.74 1.24 -16.64
N LEU A 103 10.75 1.48 -17.50
CA LEU A 103 9.69 0.50 -17.72
C LEU A 103 10.26 -0.84 -18.23
N ALA A 104 11.29 -0.81 -19.07
CA ALA A 104 11.95 -2.02 -19.58
C ALA A 104 12.57 -2.87 -18.46
N GLU A 105 13.15 -2.24 -17.44
CA GLU A 105 13.70 -2.93 -16.27
C GLU A 105 12.61 -3.53 -15.38
N LEU A 106 11.41 -2.94 -15.37
CA LEU A 106 10.27 -3.39 -14.59
C LEU A 106 9.54 -4.58 -15.23
N VAL A 107 9.49 -4.65 -16.56
CA VAL A 107 8.69 -5.65 -17.30
C VAL A 107 8.87 -7.08 -16.79
N PRO A 108 10.07 -7.62 -16.57
CA PRO A 108 10.25 -8.99 -16.08
C PRO A 108 9.61 -9.22 -14.71
N ALA A 109 9.78 -8.25 -13.80
CA ALA A 109 9.21 -8.32 -12.44
C ALA A 109 7.68 -8.20 -12.47
N LEU A 110 7.13 -7.32 -13.30
CA LEU A 110 5.68 -7.13 -13.45
C LEU A 110 5.02 -8.37 -14.07
N ARG A 111 5.60 -8.98 -15.10
CA ARG A 111 5.10 -10.25 -15.67
C ARG A 111 5.07 -11.37 -14.64
N THR A 112 6.08 -11.46 -13.79
CA THR A 112 6.09 -12.42 -12.69
C THR A 112 4.97 -12.15 -11.69
N ALA A 113 4.73 -10.89 -11.36
CA ALA A 113 3.63 -10.49 -10.48
C ALA A 113 2.27 -10.80 -11.11
N GLU A 114 2.06 -10.46 -12.38
CA GLU A 114 0.82 -10.71 -13.12
C GLU A 114 0.46 -12.20 -13.18
N ALA A 115 1.46 -13.05 -13.47
CA ALA A 115 1.29 -14.50 -13.49
C ALA A 115 0.83 -15.05 -12.13
N ARG A 116 1.33 -14.49 -11.02
CA ARG A 116 0.97 -14.89 -9.66
C ARG A 116 -0.36 -14.32 -9.21
N LEU A 117 -0.69 -13.09 -9.63
CA LEU A 117 -1.93 -12.40 -9.26
C LEU A 117 -3.12 -12.82 -10.13
N GLY A 118 -2.88 -13.36 -11.33
CA GLY A 118 -3.93 -13.59 -12.33
C GLY A 118 -4.58 -12.30 -12.82
N ARG A 119 -3.86 -11.16 -12.79
CA ARG A 119 -4.35 -9.82 -13.13
C ARG A 119 -3.26 -9.02 -13.80
N GLU A 120 -3.63 -8.08 -14.65
CA GLU A 120 -2.72 -7.12 -15.24
C GLU A 120 -2.25 -6.11 -14.18
N VAL A 121 -1.01 -5.65 -14.32
CA VAL A 121 -0.43 -4.59 -13.51
C VAL A 121 -0.12 -3.40 -14.41
N ASN A 122 -0.78 -2.28 -14.15
CA ASN A 122 -0.61 -1.03 -14.89
C ASN A 122 0.37 -0.09 -14.15
N PRO A 123 1.65 -0.06 -14.54
CA PRO A 123 2.62 0.78 -13.87
C PRO A 123 2.59 2.21 -14.38
N THR A 124 2.58 3.17 -13.46
CA THR A 124 2.93 4.57 -13.71
C THR A 124 4.28 4.84 -13.06
N VAL A 125 5.28 5.17 -13.86
CA VAL A 125 6.66 5.33 -13.40
C VAL A 125 7.06 6.79 -13.49
N TYR A 126 7.61 7.33 -12.40
CA TYR A 126 8.21 8.66 -12.37
C TYR A 126 9.65 8.60 -11.85
N PRO A 127 10.60 9.23 -12.55
CA PRO A 127 11.88 9.59 -11.94
C PRO A 127 11.64 10.46 -10.70
N VAL A 128 12.49 10.32 -9.69
CA VAL A 128 12.33 11.02 -8.40
C VAL A 128 12.17 12.53 -8.58
N LYS A 129 12.97 13.14 -9.45
CA LYS A 129 12.92 14.59 -9.72
C LYS A 129 11.58 14.98 -10.33
N GLU A 130 11.11 14.24 -11.35
CA GLU A 130 9.85 14.51 -12.01
C GLU A 130 8.66 14.37 -11.05
N PHE A 131 8.67 13.34 -10.22
CA PHE A 131 7.65 13.13 -9.22
C PHE A 131 7.55 14.31 -8.25
N ARG A 132 8.69 14.79 -7.74
CA ARG A 132 8.75 15.97 -6.86
C ARG A 132 8.22 17.23 -7.53
N ASP A 133 8.59 17.45 -8.78
CA ASP A 133 8.12 18.62 -9.55
C ASP A 133 6.60 18.57 -9.76
N LYS A 134 6.06 17.41 -10.11
CA LYS A 134 4.61 17.20 -10.26
C LYS A 134 3.85 17.36 -8.94
N LEU A 135 4.44 16.91 -7.82
CA LEU A 135 3.86 17.13 -6.49
C LEU A 135 3.75 18.62 -6.16
N ARG A 136 4.84 19.38 -6.35
CA ARG A 136 4.85 20.84 -6.11
C ARG A 136 3.84 21.58 -6.96
N ARG A 137 3.70 21.18 -8.22
CA ARG A 137 2.70 21.74 -9.15
C ARG A 137 1.27 21.31 -8.84
N GLY A 138 1.10 20.32 -7.98
CA GLY A 138 -0.21 19.82 -7.58
C GLY A 138 -1.01 19.24 -8.74
N THR A 139 -0.38 18.37 -9.54
CA THR A 139 -1.07 17.76 -10.68
C THR A 139 -2.30 16.96 -10.22
N PRO A 140 -3.44 17.05 -10.93
CA PRO A 140 -4.71 16.43 -10.52
C PRO A 140 -4.58 14.92 -10.27
N PHE A 141 -3.76 14.24 -11.07
CA PHE A 141 -3.51 12.79 -10.92
C PHE A 141 -2.89 12.46 -9.57
N LEU A 142 -1.78 13.13 -9.21
CA LEU A 142 -1.11 12.89 -7.93
C LEU A 142 -1.97 13.33 -6.75
N LYS A 143 -2.69 14.44 -6.85
CA LYS A 143 -3.65 14.87 -5.81
C LYS A 143 -4.68 13.78 -5.52
N ARG A 144 -5.23 13.13 -6.54
CA ARG A 144 -6.18 12.02 -6.36
C ARG A 144 -5.55 10.82 -5.66
N ILE A 145 -4.32 10.44 -6.06
CA ILE A 145 -3.61 9.34 -5.41
C ILE A 145 -3.33 9.65 -3.94
N LEU A 146 -2.84 10.86 -3.65
CA LEU A 146 -2.51 11.28 -2.28
C LEU A 146 -3.72 11.31 -1.36
N ALA A 147 -4.86 11.79 -1.87
CA ALA A 147 -6.11 11.88 -1.12
C ALA A 147 -6.84 10.53 -1.00
N GLY A 148 -6.60 9.60 -1.93
CA GLY A 148 -7.30 8.32 -2.01
C GLY A 148 -6.66 7.20 -1.19
N PRO A 149 -7.35 6.05 -1.11
CA PRO A 149 -6.78 4.83 -0.56
C PRO A 149 -5.54 4.39 -1.34
N LYS A 150 -4.51 3.98 -0.62
CA LYS A 150 -3.25 3.48 -1.17
C LYS A 150 -2.64 2.40 -0.30
N LEU A 151 -1.96 1.45 -0.93
CA LEU A 151 -1.28 0.35 -0.26
C LEU A 151 0.20 0.37 -0.65
N PHE A 152 1.07 0.58 0.32
CA PHE A 152 2.50 0.67 0.07
C PHE A 152 3.12 -0.72 -0.14
N VAL A 153 3.76 -0.88 -1.28
CA VAL A 153 4.65 -2.00 -1.60
C VAL A 153 6.05 -1.68 -1.09
N ALA A 154 6.48 -0.43 -1.25
CA ALA A 154 7.73 0.12 -0.71
C ALA A 154 7.56 1.61 -0.39
N GLY A 155 8.30 2.10 0.59
CA GLY A 155 8.15 3.45 1.11
C GLY A 155 6.95 3.59 2.06
N ASP A 156 6.66 4.83 2.46
CA ASP A 156 5.56 5.16 3.35
C ASP A 156 4.99 6.58 3.08
N ASP A 157 3.91 6.95 3.79
CA ASP A 157 3.29 8.28 3.69
C ASP A 157 4.24 9.42 4.08
N ARG A 158 5.22 9.16 4.95
CA ARG A 158 6.21 10.18 5.36
C ARG A 158 7.19 10.45 4.23
N GLU A 159 7.61 9.41 3.52
CA GLU A 159 8.48 9.56 2.35
C GLU A 159 7.73 10.24 1.21
N LEU A 160 6.44 9.95 1.06
CA LEU A 160 5.56 10.60 0.09
C LEU A 160 5.39 12.10 0.41
N GLY A 161 5.23 12.49 1.69
CA GLY A 161 4.99 13.86 2.15
C GLY A 161 6.25 14.66 2.47
N ARG A 162 7.38 14.04 2.84
CA ARG A 162 8.64 14.74 3.16
C ARG A 162 9.29 15.45 1.99
N ARG A 163 8.72 15.34 0.81
CA ARG A 163 9.30 15.79 -0.44
C ARG A 163 8.45 16.85 -1.15
N SER A 164 7.48 17.40 -0.40
CA SER A 164 6.71 18.61 -0.80
C SER A 164 7.48 19.87 -0.47
#